data_4cb730665dba8f63527c1e160e9a9a02
#
_entry.id   4cb730665dba8f63527c1e160e9a9a02
#
_cell.length_a   1.000
_cell.length_b   1.000
_cell.length_c   1.000
_cell.angle_alpha   90.00
_cell.angle_beta   90.00
_cell.angle_gamma   90.00
#
_symmetry.space_group_name_H-M   'P 1'
#
loop_
_entity.id
_entity.type
_entity.pdbx_description
1 polymer ?
#
loop_
_entity_poly.entity_id
_entity_poly.type
_entity_poly.pdbx_seq_one_letter_code
_entity_poly.pdbx_strand_id
1 'polypeptide(L)'
;MNQECATYVIKNHMLMYPAEWMLDSNISEAIKEDRPLITKCITEGEPDDITPGQLKVLEHVNHVGHDIYTTPLFSKEFVKMVRDEIENIKYHDLFEVNPDEAEEVQIKEFVLKRRCPGWYLSMMQIFMTHINVVLGSLYGRIVYEGVIQLANYNPRGIVQTSWHHDGDSDFTLVVPLNTGEYEGGGTEFFNRTTVPALPNGHALIFPAQSILHRGMPVQSGDRYLFVFWMRRRPLNPGINPE
;
A
#
# COMPACT_ATOMS: atom_id res chain seq x y z
N MET A 1 22.64 14.34 -18.91
CA MET A 1 23.24 12.98 -18.87
C MET A 1 22.17 12.06 -18.32
N ASN A 2 21.59 11.21 -19.19
CA ASN A 2 20.65 10.20 -18.72
C ASN A 2 21.45 9.19 -17.89
N GLN A 3 21.37 9.30 -16.56
CA GLN A 3 21.72 8.18 -15.70
C GLN A 3 20.69 7.08 -15.98
N GLU A 4 21.06 6.07 -16.77
CA GLU A 4 20.32 4.82 -16.85
C GLU A 4 20.21 4.31 -15.41
N CYS A 5 19.02 4.37 -14.86
CA CYS A 5 18.73 3.91 -13.52
C CYS A 5 18.96 2.39 -13.50
N ALA A 6 20.07 1.96 -12.91
CA ALA A 6 20.41 0.54 -12.84
C ALA A 6 19.23 -0.21 -12.22
N THR A 7 18.71 -1.20 -12.95
CA THR A 7 17.63 -2.04 -12.48
C THR A 7 18.12 -2.84 -11.28
N TYR A 8 17.43 -2.70 -10.14
CA TYR A 8 17.74 -3.48 -8.94
C TYR A 8 17.46 -4.96 -9.16
N VAL A 9 18.39 -5.81 -8.79
CA VAL A 9 18.21 -7.26 -8.85
C VAL A 9 17.77 -7.76 -7.46
N ILE A 10 16.51 -8.20 -7.40
CA ILE A 10 15.90 -8.73 -6.18
C ILE A 10 16.62 -10.02 -5.74
N LYS A 11 16.98 -10.12 -4.46
CA LYS A 11 17.57 -11.35 -3.88
C LYS A 11 16.52 -12.42 -3.65
N ASN A 12 15.38 -12.01 -3.13
CA ASN A 12 14.30 -12.94 -2.81
C ASN A 12 13.36 -13.10 -3.99
N HIS A 13 13.72 -14.00 -4.90
CA HIS A 13 12.94 -14.25 -6.13
C HIS A 13 11.48 -14.62 -5.88
N MET A 14 11.12 -15.13 -4.70
CA MET A 14 9.72 -15.46 -4.36
C MET A 14 8.81 -14.23 -4.42
N LEU A 15 9.33 -13.02 -4.15
CA LEU A 15 8.57 -11.78 -4.27
C LEU A 15 8.11 -11.47 -5.71
N MET A 16 8.71 -12.14 -6.71
CA MET A 16 8.33 -12.00 -8.12
C MET A 16 7.24 -13.01 -8.54
N TYR A 17 6.83 -13.91 -7.63
CA TYR A 17 5.80 -14.95 -7.90
C TYR A 17 4.58 -14.71 -7.02
N PRO A 18 3.61 -13.90 -7.49
CA PRO A 18 2.45 -13.52 -6.71
C PRO A 18 1.55 -14.73 -6.47
N ALA A 19 1.24 -14.97 -5.21
CA ALA A 19 0.35 -16.06 -4.79
C ALA A 19 -0.23 -15.77 -3.41
N GLU A 20 -1.19 -16.60 -3.00
CA GLU A 20 -1.92 -16.49 -1.73
C GLU A 20 -1.02 -16.47 -0.48
N TRP A 21 0.17 -17.07 -0.54
CA TRP A 21 1.13 -17.06 0.57
C TRP A 21 1.55 -15.63 0.99
N MET A 22 1.42 -14.64 0.09
CA MET A 22 1.71 -13.24 0.39
C MET A 22 0.69 -12.62 1.33
N LEU A 23 -0.53 -13.15 1.38
CA LEU A 23 -1.64 -12.59 2.14
C LEU A 23 -1.75 -13.19 3.53
N ASP A 24 -2.34 -12.44 4.46
CA ASP A 24 -2.80 -12.98 5.72
C ASP A 24 -3.78 -14.14 5.47
N SER A 25 -3.68 -15.21 6.26
CA SER A 25 -4.45 -16.43 6.04
C SER A 25 -5.96 -16.22 6.13
N ASN A 26 -6.42 -15.34 7.04
CA ASN A 26 -7.85 -15.07 7.19
C ASN A 26 -8.38 -14.28 6.01
N ILE A 27 -7.62 -13.29 5.54
CA ILE A 27 -7.96 -12.52 4.34
C ILE A 27 -7.93 -13.42 3.11
N SER A 28 -6.90 -14.25 2.94
CA SER A 28 -6.81 -15.18 1.81
C SER A 28 -8.02 -16.13 1.74
N GLU A 29 -8.44 -16.69 2.87
CA GLU A 29 -9.62 -17.56 2.92
C GLU A 29 -10.92 -16.78 2.67
N ALA A 30 -11.06 -15.57 3.24
CA ALA A 30 -12.27 -14.75 3.08
C ALA A 30 -12.53 -14.37 1.61
N ILE A 31 -11.47 -14.05 0.85
CA ILE A 31 -11.60 -13.58 -0.55
C ILE A 31 -11.70 -14.72 -1.57
N LYS A 32 -11.48 -15.97 -1.16
CA LYS A 32 -11.30 -17.11 -2.07
C LYS A 32 -12.46 -17.33 -3.04
N GLU A 33 -13.69 -17.17 -2.57
CA GLU A 33 -14.89 -17.37 -3.38
C GLU A 33 -15.12 -16.23 -4.40
N ASP A 34 -14.65 -15.02 -4.09
CA ASP A 34 -14.91 -13.84 -4.91
C ASP A 34 -13.78 -13.51 -5.91
N ARG A 35 -12.66 -14.20 -5.85
CA ARG A 35 -11.54 -13.97 -6.79
C ARG A 35 -11.95 -14.07 -8.27
N PRO A 36 -12.78 -15.03 -8.68
CA PRO A 36 -13.27 -15.07 -10.05
C PRO A 36 -14.12 -13.86 -10.45
N LEU A 37 -14.85 -13.27 -9.49
CA LEU A 37 -15.69 -12.09 -9.74
C LEU A 37 -14.85 -10.85 -10.05
N ILE A 38 -13.68 -10.70 -9.45
CA ILE A 38 -12.78 -9.57 -9.74
C ILE A 38 -12.35 -9.57 -11.21
N THR A 39 -12.05 -10.74 -11.78
CA THR A 39 -11.73 -10.85 -13.21
C THR A 39 -12.91 -10.36 -14.06
N LYS A 40 -14.13 -10.73 -13.67
CA LYS A 40 -15.35 -10.29 -14.34
C LYS A 40 -15.58 -8.78 -14.19
N CYS A 41 -15.38 -8.22 -13.00
CA CYS A 41 -15.50 -6.78 -12.76
C CYS A 41 -14.53 -5.95 -13.61
N ILE A 42 -13.33 -6.47 -13.89
CA ILE A 42 -12.35 -5.80 -14.75
C ILE A 42 -12.86 -5.71 -16.19
N THR A 43 -13.62 -6.70 -16.66
CA THR A 43 -14.09 -6.78 -18.04
C THR A 43 -15.50 -6.22 -18.24
N GLU A 44 -16.39 -6.41 -17.29
CA GLU A 44 -17.83 -6.15 -17.41
C GLU A 44 -18.35 -5.00 -16.51
N GLY A 45 -17.54 -4.54 -15.55
CA GLY A 45 -17.93 -3.52 -14.57
C GLY A 45 -18.14 -4.09 -13.16
N GLU A 46 -18.31 -3.19 -12.20
CA GLU A 46 -18.48 -3.55 -10.78
C GLU A 46 -19.86 -4.16 -10.51
N PRO A 47 -19.99 -5.17 -9.63
CA PRO A 47 -21.26 -5.74 -9.26
C PRO A 47 -22.08 -4.75 -8.41
N ASP A 48 -23.41 -4.77 -8.59
CA ASP A 48 -24.32 -3.91 -7.82
C ASP A 48 -24.56 -4.42 -6.39
N ASP A 49 -24.38 -5.71 -6.14
CA ASP A 49 -24.67 -6.36 -4.87
C ASP A 49 -23.41 -6.82 -4.13
N ILE A 50 -23.46 -6.78 -2.79
CA ILE A 50 -22.43 -7.33 -1.92
C ILE A 50 -22.48 -8.87 -1.96
N THR A 51 -21.33 -9.49 -2.22
CA THR A 51 -21.21 -10.95 -2.28
C THR A 51 -20.98 -11.56 -0.89
N PRO A 52 -21.21 -12.89 -0.71
CA PRO A 52 -20.87 -13.58 0.53
C PRO A 52 -19.40 -13.47 0.93
N GLY A 53 -18.48 -13.48 -0.03
CA GLY A 53 -17.05 -13.34 0.24
C GLY A 53 -16.69 -11.93 0.72
N GLN A 54 -17.32 -10.89 0.14
CA GLN A 54 -17.16 -9.52 0.62
C GLN A 54 -17.62 -9.37 2.08
N LEU A 55 -18.71 -10.03 2.47
CA LEU A 55 -19.16 -10.04 3.87
C LEU A 55 -18.13 -10.71 4.79
N LYS A 56 -17.51 -11.82 4.37
CA LYS A 56 -16.45 -12.48 5.13
C LYS A 56 -15.22 -11.58 5.32
N VAL A 57 -14.86 -10.79 4.32
CA VAL A 57 -13.77 -9.81 4.43
C VAL A 57 -14.05 -8.81 5.55
N LEU A 58 -15.28 -8.32 5.65
CA LEU A 58 -15.66 -7.32 6.67
C LEU A 58 -15.53 -7.86 8.11
N GLU A 59 -15.57 -9.17 8.33
CA GLU A 59 -15.31 -9.78 9.64
C GLU A 59 -13.87 -9.58 10.13
N HIS A 60 -12.93 -9.32 9.21
CA HIS A 60 -11.51 -9.13 9.50
C HIS A 60 -11.07 -7.65 9.40
N VAL A 61 -12.01 -6.76 9.14
CA VAL A 61 -11.77 -5.33 8.99
C VAL A 61 -12.21 -4.57 10.23
N ASN A 62 -11.38 -3.67 10.71
CA ASN A 62 -11.74 -2.72 11.76
C ASN A 62 -12.00 -1.35 11.13
N HIS A 63 -13.23 -0.85 11.25
CA HIS A 63 -13.62 0.50 10.84
C HIS A 63 -13.17 1.50 11.91
N VAL A 64 -12.22 2.36 11.57
CA VAL A 64 -11.68 3.38 12.47
C VAL A 64 -12.58 4.64 12.48
N GLY A 65 -13.25 4.91 11.38
CA GLY A 65 -14.17 6.04 11.15
C GLY A 65 -13.86 6.77 9.85
N HIS A 66 -14.87 7.47 9.29
CA HIS A 66 -14.72 8.30 8.08
C HIS A 66 -14.05 7.59 6.89
N ASP A 67 -14.52 6.38 6.57
CA ASP A 67 -13.97 5.54 5.49
C ASP A 67 -12.49 5.15 5.68
N ILE A 68 -12.02 5.16 6.93
CA ILE A 68 -10.68 4.70 7.32
C ILE A 68 -10.81 3.31 7.91
N TYR A 69 -10.04 2.36 7.37
CA TYR A 69 -10.09 0.97 7.79
C TYR A 69 -8.71 0.41 8.10
N THR A 70 -8.65 -0.58 8.99
CA THR A 70 -7.45 -1.38 9.20
C THR A 70 -7.78 -2.86 9.11
N THR A 71 -6.84 -3.65 8.54
CA THR A 71 -7.02 -5.10 8.37
C THR A 71 -5.67 -5.80 8.35
N PRO A 72 -5.54 -7.04 8.85
CA PRO A 72 -4.40 -7.87 8.49
C PRO A 72 -4.45 -8.09 6.97
N LEU A 73 -3.37 -7.77 6.25
CA LEU A 73 -3.36 -7.87 4.79
C LEU A 73 -2.30 -8.83 4.29
N PHE A 74 -1.07 -8.69 4.77
CA PHE A 74 0.06 -9.50 4.33
C PHE A 74 0.52 -10.50 5.39
N SER A 75 0.97 -11.64 4.93
CA SER A 75 1.52 -12.70 5.78
C SER A 75 2.83 -12.27 6.46
N LYS A 76 3.14 -12.90 7.60
CA LYS A 76 4.42 -12.71 8.28
C LYS A 76 5.61 -13.12 7.41
N GLU A 77 5.42 -14.15 6.58
CA GLU A 77 6.44 -14.64 5.65
C GLU A 77 6.74 -13.60 4.56
N PHE A 78 5.71 -13.04 3.94
CA PHE A 78 5.85 -11.97 2.96
C PHE A 78 6.56 -10.75 3.57
N VAL A 79 6.10 -10.29 4.74
CA VAL A 79 6.72 -9.15 5.44
C VAL A 79 8.20 -9.41 5.73
N LYS A 80 8.54 -10.63 6.18
CA LYS A 80 9.94 -11.01 6.41
C LYS A 80 10.76 -10.90 5.13
N MET A 81 10.26 -11.43 4.02
CA MET A 81 10.96 -11.37 2.73
C MET A 81 11.16 -9.94 2.24
N VAL A 82 10.15 -9.07 2.40
CA VAL A 82 10.28 -7.63 2.08
C VAL A 82 11.32 -6.95 2.96
N ARG A 83 11.38 -7.28 4.24
CA ARG A 83 12.40 -6.75 5.16
C ARG A 83 13.81 -7.19 4.78
N ASP A 84 13.98 -8.46 4.40
CA ASP A 84 15.29 -8.97 3.93
C ASP A 84 15.74 -8.21 2.65
N GLU A 85 14.81 -7.81 1.78
CA GLU A 85 15.09 -6.95 0.62
C GLU A 85 15.42 -5.50 1.02
N ILE A 86 14.75 -4.95 2.04
CA ILE A 86 15.07 -3.61 2.57
C ILE A 86 16.54 -3.54 3.02
N GLU A 87 17.05 -4.55 3.72
CA GLU A 87 18.45 -4.58 4.13
C GLU A 87 19.41 -4.61 2.93
N ASN A 88 19.04 -5.29 1.85
CA ASN A 88 19.81 -5.28 0.62
C ASN A 88 19.74 -3.94 -0.13
N ILE A 89 18.57 -3.30 -0.16
CA ILE A 89 18.36 -1.97 -0.74
C ILE A 89 19.19 -0.92 0.04
N LYS A 90 19.21 -1.00 1.37
CA LYS A 90 20.06 -0.15 2.24
C LYS A 90 21.54 -0.36 1.98
N TYR A 91 21.97 -1.62 1.90
CA TYR A 91 23.37 -1.94 1.64
C TYR A 91 23.90 -1.31 0.35
N HIS A 92 23.06 -1.18 -0.66
CA HIS A 92 23.38 -0.55 -1.94
C HIS A 92 23.02 0.95 -2.02
N ASP A 93 22.55 1.56 -0.91
CA ASP A 93 22.14 2.97 -0.82
C ASP A 93 21.15 3.38 -1.94
N LEU A 94 20.10 2.57 -2.11
CA LEU A 94 19.12 2.74 -3.18
C LEU A 94 17.84 3.47 -2.74
N PHE A 95 17.72 3.84 -1.46
CA PHE A 95 16.69 4.76 -1.02
C PHE A 95 17.05 6.19 -1.43
N GLU A 96 16.15 6.87 -2.13
CA GLU A 96 16.34 8.22 -2.62
C GLU A 96 15.15 9.10 -2.27
N VAL A 97 15.33 10.42 -2.29
CA VAL A 97 14.21 11.37 -2.17
C VAL A 97 13.68 11.71 -3.56
N ASN A 98 12.39 11.97 -3.65
CA ASN A 98 11.79 12.48 -4.87
C ASN A 98 12.00 14.00 -4.95
N PRO A 99 12.82 14.52 -5.89
CA PRO A 99 13.12 15.95 -5.96
C PRO A 99 11.93 16.80 -6.45
N ASP A 100 10.89 16.17 -7.00
CA ASP A 100 9.70 16.84 -7.49
C ASP A 100 8.65 17.05 -6.39
N GLU A 101 8.86 16.48 -5.19
CA GLU A 101 8.01 16.69 -4.03
C GLU A 101 8.47 17.88 -3.18
N ALA A 102 7.52 18.50 -2.45
CA ALA A 102 7.84 19.53 -1.47
C ALA A 102 8.73 18.95 -0.36
N GLU A 103 9.72 19.73 0.12
CA GLU A 103 10.71 19.29 1.12
C GLU A 103 10.06 18.68 2.38
N GLU A 104 8.89 19.17 2.78
CA GLU A 104 8.18 18.72 3.98
C GLU A 104 7.57 17.32 3.87
N VAL A 105 7.52 16.77 2.65
CA VAL A 105 7.00 15.41 2.38
C VAL A 105 8.04 14.51 1.73
N GLN A 106 9.23 15.01 1.42
CA GLN A 106 10.34 14.27 0.82
C GLN A 106 10.89 13.21 1.77
N ILE A 107 10.31 12.03 1.78
CA ILE A 107 10.85 10.88 2.51
C ILE A 107 11.81 10.09 1.63
N LYS A 108 12.69 9.32 2.25
CA LYS A 108 13.50 8.36 1.50
C LYS A 108 12.63 7.21 1.02
N GLU A 109 12.64 6.94 -0.29
CA GLU A 109 11.78 5.97 -0.94
C GLU A 109 12.53 5.04 -1.90
N PHE A 110 11.95 3.87 -2.13
CA PHE A 110 12.36 2.95 -3.19
C PHE A 110 11.11 2.60 -4.02
N VAL A 111 10.96 3.23 -5.19
CA VAL A 111 9.79 3.06 -6.05
C VAL A 111 9.95 1.79 -6.89
N LEU A 112 9.06 0.80 -6.67
CA LEU A 112 9.17 -0.52 -7.29
C LEU A 112 9.14 -0.44 -8.81
N LYS A 113 8.21 0.33 -9.38
CA LYS A 113 8.02 0.44 -10.85
C LYS A 113 9.31 0.90 -11.54
N ARG A 114 10.05 1.80 -10.91
CA ARG A 114 11.28 2.38 -11.43
C ARG A 114 12.50 1.49 -11.18
N ARG A 115 12.57 0.89 -9.98
CA ARG A 115 13.78 0.18 -9.51
C ARG A 115 13.73 -1.32 -9.73
N CYS A 116 12.56 -1.95 -9.63
CA CYS A 116 12.36 -3.39 -9.76
C CYS A 116 11.01 -3.71 -10.44
N PRO A 117 10.88 -3.49 -11.77
CA PRO A 117 9.62 -3.67 -12.50
C PRO A 117 8.99 -5.06 -12.33
N GLY A 118 9.79 -6.11 -12.21
CA GLY A 118 9.29 -7.48 -11.98
C GLY A 118 8.55 -7.61 -10.66
N TRP A 119 9.10 -7.05 -9.58
CA TRP A 119 8.42 -7.02 -8.28
C TRP A 119 7.18 -6.13 -8.30
N TYR A 120 7.24 -4.97 -8.97
CA TYR A 120 6.07 -4.13 -9.19
C TYR A 120 4.93 -4.89 -9.87
N LEU A 121 5.21 -5.61 -10.97
CA LEU A 121 4.21 -6.40 -11.68
C LEU A 121 3.62 -7.52 -10.81
N SER A 122 4.45 -8.18 -10.01
CA SER A 122 4.01 -9.18 -9.04
C SER A 122 3.01 -8.57 -8.05
N MET A 123 3.33 -7.41 -7.47
CA MET A 123 2.44 -6.72 -6.53
C MET A 123 1.15 -6.25 -7.21
N MET A 124 1.22 -5.73 -8.43
CA MET A 124 0.03 -5.36 -9.19
C MET A 124 -0.86 -6.58 -9.47
N GLN A 125 -0.28 -7.73 -9.76
CA GLN A 125 -1.07 -8.97 -9.94
C GLN A 125 -1.80 -9.36 -8.66
N ILE A 126 -1.16 -9.29 -7.47
CA ILE A 126 -1.85 -9.54 -6.19
C ILE A 126 -2.98 -8.52 -5.97
N PHE A 127 -2.77 -7.25 -6.30
CA PHE A 127 -3.82 -6.25 -6.25
C PHE A 127 -5.00 -6.64 -7.14
N MET A 128 -4.74 -6.93 -8.41
CA MET A 128 -5.77 -7.24 -9.40
C MET A 128 -6.55 -8.51 -9.07
N THR A 129 -5.92 -9.50 -8.47
CA THR A 129 -6.53 -10.82 -8.24
C THR A 129 -7.03 -11.05 -6.81
N HIS A 130 -6.59 -10.26 -5.83
CA HIS A 130 -6.87 -10.50 -4.42
C HIS A 130 -7.27 -9.21 -3.66
N ILE A 131 -6.41 -8.19 -3.64
CA ILE A 131 -6.63 -7.01 -2.78
C ILE A 131 -7.84 -6.20 -3.24
N ASN A 132 -8.16 -6.24 -4.53
CA ASN A 132 -9.38 -5.63 -5.05
C ASN A 132 -10.68 -6.23 -4.47
N VAL A 133 -10.67 -7.49 -3.99
CA VAL A 133 -11.82 -8.03 -3.25
C VAL A 133 -11.99 -7.27 -1.93
N VAL A 134 -10.88 -7.00 -1.23
CA VAL A 134 -10.90 -6.22 0.01
C VAL A 134 -11.39 -4.79 -0.27
N LEU A 135 -10.83 -4.10 -1.27
CA LEU A 135 -11.24 -2.74 -1.63
C LEU A 135 -12.70 -2.68 -2.10
N GLY A 136 -13.14 -3.67 -2.87
CA GLY A 136 -14.54 -3.82 -3.28
C GLY A 136 -15.47 -3.98 -2.09
N SER A 137 -15.07 -4.74 -1.06
CA SER A 137 -15.84 -4.93 0.17
C SER A 137 -15.96 -3.64 0.99
N LEU A 138 -14.91 -2.80 1.00
CA LEU A 138 -14.87 -1.58 1.79
C LEU A 138 -15.55 -0.39 1.10
N TYR A 139 -15.36 -0.26 -0.20
CA TYR A 139 -15.71 0.97 -0.93
C TYR A 139 -16.62 0.73 -2.13
N GLY A 140 -16.95 -0.53 -2.47
CA GLY A 140 -17.65 -0.87 -3.71
C GLY A 140 -16.86 -0.48 -4.95
N ARG A 141 -15.54 -0.46 -4.88
CA ARG A 141 -14.65 0.01 -5.96
C ARG A 141 -13.41 -0.87 -6.08
N ILE A 142 -12.89 -0.97 -7.30
CA ILE A 142 -11.62 -1.63 -7.58
C ILE A 142 -10.60 -0.62 -8.10
N VAL A 143 -9.33 -0.93 -7.88
CA VAL A 143 -8.20 -0.15 -8.40
C VAL A 143 -7.57 -0.88 -9.58
N TYR A 144 -6.93 -0.11 -10.45
CA TYR A 144 -6.44 -0.61 -11.73
C TYR A 144 -4.94 -0.38 -11.92
N GLU A 145 -4.42 0.70 -11.37
CA GLU A 145 -3.02 1.10 -11.46
C GLU A 145 -2.58 1.79 -10.17
N GLY A 146 -1.30 2.01 -10.02
CA GLY A 146 -0.79 2.76 -8.89
C GLY A 146 0.72 2.85 -8.84
N VAL A 147 1.18 3.57 -7.83
CA VAL A 147 2.58 3.62 -7.42
C VAL A 147 2.73 2.77 -6.16
N ILE A 148 3.75 1.94 -6.14
CA ILE A 148 4.08 1.06 -5.02
C ILE A 148 5.52 1.34 -4.63
N GLN A 149 5.73 1.64 -3.35
CA GLN A 149 7.05 1.98 -2.85
C GLN A 149 7.31 1.47 -1.43
N LEU A 150 8.58 1.31 -1.12
CA LEU A 150 9.08 1.23 0.24
C LEU A 150 9.46 2.65 0.69
N ALA A 151 8.99 3.05 1.87
CA ALA A 151 9.26 4.35 2.45
C ALA A 151 10.04 4.21 3.76
N ASN A 152 11.01 5.11 4.00
CA ASN A 152 11.81 5.14 5.22
C ASN A 152 11.70 6.50 5.92
N TYR A 153 11.19 6.48 7.14
CA TYR A 153 11.22 7.62 8.06
C TYR A 153 12.24 7.38 9.15
N ASN A 154 13.03 8.36 9.48
CA ASN A 154 14.00 8.24 10.57
C ASN A 154 14.39 9.63 11.17
N PRO A 155 14.90 9.66 12.42
CA PRO A 155 15.27 10.90 13.08
C PRO A 155 16.44 11.67 12.44
N ARG A 156 17.19 11.04 11.52
CA ARG A 156 18.31 11.68 10.80
C ARG A 156 17.87 12.34 9.49
N GLY A 157 16.62 12.12 9.08
CA GLY A 157 16.02 12.67 7.87
C GLY A 157 14.63 13.23 8.16
N ILE A 158 13.63 12.80 7.39
CA ILE A 158 12.24 13.19 7.62
C ILE A 158 11.63 12.29 8.69
N VAL A 159 11.25 12.86 9.82
CA VAL A 159 10.62 12.16 10.95
C VAL A 159 9.12 12.03 10.79
N GLN A 160 8.50 12.96 10.06
CA GLN A 160 7.04 13.05 9.82
C GLN A 160 6.79 13.75 8.50
N THR A 161 5.59 13.64 7.96
CA THR A 161 5.13 14.46 6.83
C THR A 161 4.29 15.65 7.33
N SER A 162 4.20 16.71 6.52
CA SER A 162 3.21 17.75 6.71
C SER A 162 1.79 17.25 6.40
N TRP A 163 0.77 18.06 6.68
CA TRP A 163 -0.59 17.77 6.28
C TRP A 163 -0.73 17.81 4.75
N HIS A 164 -1.18 16.71 4.16
CA HIS A 164 -1.34 16.59 2.70
C HIS A 164 -2.50 15.66 2.30
N HIS A 165 -2.87 15.75 1.06
CA HIS A 165 -3.67 14.77 0.35
C HIS A 165 -2.77 14.01 -0.62
N ASP A 166 -3.05 12.75 -0.87
CA ASP A 166 -2.39 12.00 -1.96
C ASP A 166 -3.14 12.29 -3.27
N GLY A 167 -2.80 13.41 -3.92
CA GLY A 167 -3.53 13.94 -5.08
C GLY A 167 -3.67 12.98 -6.25
N ASP A 168 -2.77 12.02 -6.35
CA ASP A 168 -2.71 11.02 -7.41
C ASP A 168 -3.23 9.63 -6.97
N SER A 169 -3.89 9.52 -5.80
CA SER A 169 -4.34 8.25 -5.25
C SER A 169 -5.80 8.31 -4.83
N ASP A 170 -6.65 7.48 -5.43
CA ASP A 170 -8.01 7.29 -4.94
C ASP A 170 -8.03 6.58 -3.59
N PHE A 171 -7.18 5.56 -3.42
CA PHE A 171 -7.00 4.81 -2.17
C PHE A 171 -5.53 4.64 -1.87
N THR A 172 -5.14 4.97 -0.64
CA THR A 172 -3.79 4.69 -0.13
C THR A 172 -3.84 3.56 0.89
N LEU A 173 -2.91 2.61 0.73
CA LEU A 173 -2.66 1.57 1.71
C LEU A 173 -1.28 1.80 2.31
N VAL A 174 -1.21 1.84 3.64
CA VAL A 174 0.04 1.98 4.39
C VAL A 174 0.23 0.74 5.24
N VAL A 175 1.31 0.00 4.98
CA VAL A 175 1.60 -1.26 5.65
C VAL A 175 2.94 -1.17 6.39
N PRO A 176 2.95 -1.19 7.73
CA PRO A 176 4.18 -1.26 8.51
C PRO A 176 4.92 -2.57 8.29
N LEU A 177 6.25 -2.49 8.26
CA LEU A 177 7.12 -3.63 8.03
C LEU A 177 7.98 -4.00 9.25
N ASN A 178 8.21 -3.05 10.17
CA ASN A 178 9.11 -3.26 11.31
C ASN A 178 8.64 -2.59 12.60
N THR A 179 7.34 -2.57 12.85
CA THR A 179 6.76 -2.09 14.12
C THR A 179 7.38 -2.84 15.31
N GLY A 180 7.77 -2.09 16.34
CA GLY A 180 8.52 -2.59 17.49
C GLY A 180 10.04 -2.36 17.41
N GLU A 181 10.58 -1.91 16.27
CA GLU A 181 12.00 -1.56 16.07
C GLU A 181 12.22 -0.03 16.05
N TYR A 182 11.17 0.75 16.18
CA TYR A 182 11.18 2.20 16.27
C TYR A 182 10.13 2.69 17.27
N GLU A 183 10.26 3.91 17.73
CA GLU A 183 9.30 4.58 18.62
C GLU A 183 8.54 5.68 17.88
N GLY A 184 7.27 5.87 18.24
CA GLY A 184 6.39 6.83 17.57
C GLY A 184 5.77 6.29 16.29
N GLY A 185 5.61 7.15 15.29
CA GLY A 185 4.97 6.80 14.03
C GLY A 185 3.45 6.63 14.13
N GLY A 186 2.85 6.11 13.07
CA GLY A 186 1.40 6.06 12.89
C GLY A 186 0.94 7.06 11.83
N THR A 187 -0.36 7.27 11.73
CA THR A 187 -0.98 8.23 10.81
C THR A 187 -2.03 9.03 11.54
N GLU A 188 -2.01 10.33 11.37
CA GLU A 188 -3.01 11.26 11.91
C GLU A 188 -3.83 11.85 10.78
N PHE A 189 -5.15 11.94 10.99
CA PHE A 189 -6.11 12.50 10.05
C PHE A 189 -6.66 13.81 10.58
N PHE A 190 -6.93 14.77 9.70
CA PHE A 190 -7.37 16.12 10.07
C PHE A 190 -8.70 16.15 10.86
N ASN A 191 -9.51 15.11 10.70
CA ASN A 191 -10.75 14.90 11.49
C ASN A 191 -10.49 14.48 12.95
N ARG A 192 -9.23 14.55 13.43
CA ARG A 192 -8.75 14.13 14.77
C ARG A 192 -8.71 12.61 14.99
N THR A 193 -8.90 11.82 13.95
CA THR A 193 -8.65 10.38 14.04
C THR A 193 -7.15 10.12 14.01
N THR A 194 -6.67 9.29 14.91
CA THR A 194 -5.26 8.87 14.95
C THR A 194 -5.19 7.36 14.93
N VAL A 195 -4.41 6.82 13.99
CA VAL A 195 -4.10 5.40 13.91
C VAL A 195 -2.64 5.21 14.32
N PRO A 196 -2.37 4.57 15.47
CA PRO A 196 -1.00 4.29 15.89
C PRO A 196 -0.31 3.34 14.93
N ALA A 197 0.99 3.11 15.14
CA ALA A 197 1.72 2.11 14.37
C ALA A 197 1.04 0.74 14.48
N LEU A 198 0.54 0.22 13.36
CA LEU A 198 -0.13 -1.07 13.29
C LEU A 198 0.87 -2.24 13.39
N PRO A 199 0.42 -3.46 13.69
CA PRO A 199 1.25 -4.65 13.56
C PRO A 199 1.81 -4.81 12.14
N ASN A 200 2.97 -5.43 12.00
CA ASN A 200 3.60 -5.69 10.71
C ASN A 200 2.67 -6.49 9.78
N GLY A 201 2.55 -6.05 8.54
CA GLY A 201 1.67 -6.66 7.54
C GLY A 201 0.21 -6.24 7.61
N HIS A 202 -0.22 -5.50 8.65
CA HIS A 202 -1.55 -4.89 8.69
C HIS A 202 -1.59 -3.64 7.81
N ALA A 203 -2.66 -3.48 7.06
CA ALA A 203 -2.87 -2.30 6.23
C ALA A 203 -3.76 -1.28 6.93
N LEU A 204 -3.36 -0.03 6.88
CA LEU A 204 -4.24 1.13 7.02
C LEU A 204 -4.70 1.50 5.61
N ILE A 205 -6.02 1.61 5.39
CA ILE A 205 -6.64 1.84 4.07
C ILE A 205 -7.57 3.04 4.18
N PHE A 206 -7.44 4.01 3.28
CA PHE A 206 -8.26 5.22 3.29
C PHE A 206 -8.30 5.91 1.92
N PRO A 207 -9.36 6.71 1.63
CA PRO A 207 -9.48 7.47 0.38
C PRO A 207 -8.64 8.76 0.47
N ALA A 208 -7.33 8.63 0.20
CA ALA A 208 -6.32 9.64 0.50
C ALA A 208 -6.41 10.93 -0.34
N GLN A 209 -7.07 10.89 -1.51
CA GLN A 209 -7.35 12.10 -2.28
C GLN A 209 -8.31 13.04 -1.54
N SER A 210 -9.25 12.50 -0.77
CA SER A 210 -10.30 13.26 -0.08
C SER A 210 -10.05 13.49 1.40
N ILE A 211 -9.14 12.74 2.03
CA ILE A 211 -8.85 12.83 3.47
C ILE A 211 -7.46 13.41 3.72
N LEU A 212 -7.43 14.60 4.31
CA LEU A 212 -6.20 15.27 4.73
C LEU A 212 -5.56 14.48 5.87
N HIS A 213 -4.29 14.11 5.71
CA HIS A 213 -3.58 13.26 6.66
C HIS A 213 -2.09 13.60 6.73
N ARG A 214 -1.40 13.00 7.71
CA ARG A 214 0.06 13.06 7.84
C ARG A 214 0.63 11.82 8.52
N GLY A 215 1.87 11.48 8.19
CA GLY A 215 2.67 10.55 8.97
C GLY A 215 3.07 11.17 10.31
N MET A 216 2.86 10.46 11.42
CA MET A 216 3.24 10.92 12.75
C MET A 216 4.74 10.78 13.00
N PRO A 217 5.32 11.60 13.91
CA PRO A 217 6.75 11.62 14.17
C PRO A 217 7.31 10.26 14.58
N VAL A 218 8.45 9.90 13.99
CA VAL A 218 9.33 8.82 14.48
C VAL A 218 10.31 9.44 15.46
N GLN A 219 10.32 8.95 16.69
CA GLN A 219 11.13 9.45 17.79
C GLN A 219 12.52 8.79 17.84
N SER A 220 12.56 7.49 17.57
CA SER A 220 13.81 6.72 17.49
C SER A 220 13.67 5.55 16.53
N GLY A 221 14.79 5.05 16.00
CA GLY A 221 14.83 3.97 15.04
C GLY A 221 14.47 4.38 13.61
N ASP A 222 14.50 3.43 12.69
CA ASP A 222 14.10 3.59 11.29
C ASP A 222 12.74 2.93 11.10
N ARG A 223 11.73 3.67 10.59
CA ARG A 223 10.40 3.16 10.28
C ARG A 223 10.30 2.85 8.80
N TYR A 224 10.07 1.58 8.47
CA TYR A 224 9.85 1.13 7.09
C TYR A 224 8.37 0.83 6.84
N LEU A 225 7.87 1.36 5.73
CA LEU A 225 6.50 1.16 5.27
C LEU A 225 6.50 0.61 3.86
N PHE A 226 5.53 -0.22 3.55
CA PHE A 226 5.13 -0.52 2.18
C PHE A 226 3.89 0.32 1.89
N VAL A 227 4.01 1.24 0.94
CA VAL A 227 2.96 2.21 0.59
C VAL A 227 2.46 1.94 -0.82
N PHE A 228 1.15 1.98 -0.96
CA PHE A 228 0.45 1.74 -2.21
C PHE A 228 -0.48 2.92 -2.47
N TRP A 229 -0.17 3.74 -3.46
CA TRP A 229 -1.03 4.79 -3.99
C TRP A 229 -1.76 4.25 -5.21
N MET A 230 -3.07 3.96 -5.05
CA MET A 230 -3.82 3.19 -6.03
C MET A 230 -4.92 4.04 -6.64
N ARG A 231 -5.09 3.92 -7.96
CA ARG A 231 -6.11 4.63 -8.74
C ARG A 231 -7.22 3.68 -9.17
N ARG A 232 -8.44 4.20 -9.11
CA ARG A 232 -9.62 3.52 -9.67
C ARG A 232 -9.58 3.53 -11.19
N ARG A 233 -10.27 2.58 -11.81
CA ARG A 233 -10.54 2.64 -13.24
C ARG A 233 -11.45 3.84 -13.54
N PRO A 234 -11.15 4.67 -14.55
CA PRO A 234 -12.10 5.67 -15.02
C PRO A 234 -13.40 4.97 -15.44
N LEU A 235 -14.53 5.42 -14.92
CA LEU A 235 -15.85 4.86 -15.23
C LEU A 235 -16.20 4.97 -16.72
N ASN A 236 -15.56 5.91 -17.45
CA ASN A 236 -15.68 6.05 -18.89
C ASN A 236 -14.33 6.53 -19.48
N PRO A 237 -13.59 5.68 -20.21
CA PRO A 237 -12.32 6.08 -20.84
C PRO A 237 -12.46 7.12 -21.98
N GLY A 238 -13.66 7.64 -22.23
CA GLY A 238 -13.96 8.64 -23.26
C GLY A 238 -14.50 9.99 -22.76
N ILE A 239 -14.67 10.17 -21.43
CA ILE A 239 -15.09 11.44 -20.86
C ILE A 239 -13.94 11.93 -19.95
N ASN A 240 -13.08 12.79 -20.50
CA ASN A 240 -12.22 13.62 -19.65
C ASN A 240 -13.15 14.49 -18.79
N PRO A 241 -13.02 14.48 -17.46
CA PRO A 241 -13.58 15.55 -16.66
C PRO A 241 -12.81 16.83 -17.03
N GLU A 242 -13.51 17.81 -17.59
CA GLU A 242 -13.04 19.19 -17.73
C GLU A 242 -12.83 19.81 -16.34
#